data_4e872a40a5e8bc4bb8acdc4b761b8e4c
#
_entry.id   4e872a40a5e8bc4bb8acdc4b761b8e4c
#
_cell.length_a   1.000
_cell.length_b   1.000
_cell.length_c   1.000
_cell.angle_alpha   90.00
_cell.angle_beta   90.00
_cell.angle_gamma   90.00
#
_symmetry.space_group_name_H-M   'P 1'
#
loop_
_entity.id
_entity.type
_entity.pdbx_description
1 polymer ?
#
loop_
_entity_poly.entity_id
_entity_poly.type
_entity_poly.pdbx_seq_one_letter_code
_entity_poly.pdbx_strand_id
1 'polypeptide(L)'
;EIASLHKKERALAFNSGYSANESALKSIISAFDNCLVLSDELNHASLIEGIRTSKKEKAIYRHNDVKHLKDILKGVDFSRPKIIVLESVYSMEADFAPLEDIIQVAQDNGALIYLDEVHAVGLYGPNAAGVADQKGLSEHIDIINGTLAKAFGLAGGYIASTETIIDFVRSFSKGFIFTTSMCPAVAAGSLESIRQVKKNDEIRSSFFENVDFVKKELRTAGIPFLDSGSHIIPVLIGDSKLCKEISDFLLNEHQVYVQPINYPTVPKGTERIRITPT
;
A
#
# COMPACT_ATOMS: atom_id res chain seq x y z
N GLU A 1 -14.30 -4.82 -13.02
CA GLU A 1 -13.21 -5.80 -12.74
C GLU A 1 -12.53 -5.53 -11.39
N ILE A 2 -12.08 -4.28 -11.08
CA ILE A 2 -11.42 -3.95 -9.80
C ILE A 2 -12.32 -4.25 -8.59
N ALA A 3 -13.60 -3.86 -8.63
CA ALA A 3 -14.55 -4.17 -7.56
C ALA A 3 -14.67 -5.70 -7.35
N SER A 4 -14.80 -6.44 -8.44
CA SER A 4 -14.83 -7.92 -8.41
C SER A 4 -13.52 -8.52 -7.87
N LEU A 5 -12.35 -7.93 -8.21
CA LEU A 5 -11.05 -8.35 -7.71
C LEU A 5 -11.00 -8.34 -6.18
N HIS A 6 -11.48 -7.25 -5.58
CA HIS A 6 -11.47 -7.04 -4.13
C HIS A 6 -12.74 -7.49 -3.41
N LYS A 7 -13.70 -8.12 -4.11
CA LYS A 7 -15.02 -8.49 -3.55
C LYS A 7 -15.76 -7.30 -2.92
N LYS A 8 -15.66 -6.13 -3.57
CA LYS A 8 -16.34 -4.89 -3.17
C LYS A 8 -17.46 -4.55 -4.14
N GLU A 9 -18.40 -3.70 -3.69
CA GLU A 9 -19.56 -3.31 -4.48
C GLU A 9 -19.17 -2.46 -5.68
N ARG A 10 -18.27 -1.50 -5.49
CA ARG A 10 -17.82 -0.55 -6.51
C ARG A 10 -16.32 -0.25 -6.42
N ALA A 11 -15.80 0.35 -7.46
CA ALA A 11 -14.44 0.87 -7.51
C ALA A 11 -14.40 2.18 -8.30
N LEU A 12 -13.40 3.01 -8.02
CA LEU A 12 -13.15 4.28 -8.70
C LEU A 12 -11.68 4.34 -9.09
N ALA A 13 -11.40 4.57 -10.38
CA ALA A 13 -10.05 4.65 -10.92
C ALA A 13 -9.55 6.11 -10.93
N PHE A 14 -8.27 6.29 -10.64
CA PHE A 14 -7.53 7.54 -10.62
C PHE A 14 -6.29 7.45 -11.52
N ASN A 15 -5.68 8.59 -11.86
CA ASN A 15 -4.48 8.63 -12.68
C ASN A 15 -3.22 8.07 -12.01
N SER A 16 -3.22 7.92 -10.68
CA SER A 16 -2.12 7.28 -9.93
C SER A 16 -2.63 6.76 -8.58
N GLY A 17 -1.88 5.82 -7.96
CA GLY A 17 -2.12 5.39 -6.57
C GLY A 17 -1.98 6.54 -5.58
N TYR A 18 -1.03 7.46 -5.84
CA TYR A 18 -0.85 8.66 -5.02
C TYR A 18 -2.11 9.51 -4.97
N SER A 19 -2.66 9.88 -6.15
CA SER A 19 -3.88 10.69 -6.23
C SER A 19 -5.11 9.97 -5.70
N ALA A 20 -5.18 8.64 -5.84
CA ALA A 20 -6.24 7.84 -5.23
C ALA A 20 -6.24 7.96 -3.71
N ASN A 21 -5.08 7.77 -3.06
CA ASN A 21 -4.92 7.91 -1.61
C ASN A 21 -5.23 9.33 -1.13
N GLU A 22 -4.54 10.33 -1.69
CA GLU A 22 -4.69 11.73 -1.26
C GLU A 22 -6.15 12.20 -1.40
N SER A 23 -6.74 11.96 -2.55
CA SER A 23 -8.08 12.45 -2.87
C SER A 23 -9.18 11.73 -2.10
N ALA A 24 -9.11 10.40 -1.99
CA ALA A 24 -10.11 9.61 -1.29
C ALA A 24 -10.06 9.87 0.22
N LEU A 25 -8.88 9.77 0.85
CA LEU A 25 -8.73 10.01 2.29
C LEU A 25 -9.19 11.40 2.69
N LYS A 26 -8.72 12.44 1.98
CA LYS A 26 -9.16 13.80 2.24
C LYS A 26 -10.67 13.94 2.20
N SER A 27 -11.31 13.38 1.17
CA SER A 27 -12.76 13.50 0.99
C SER A 27 -13.53 12.75 2.09
N ILE A 28 -13.16 11.49 2.34
CA ILE A 28 -13.83 10.63 3.33
C ILE A 28 -13.68 11.21 4.73
N ILE A 29 -12.45 11.55 5.14
CA ILE A 29 -12.17 12.10 6.47
C ILE A 29 -12.92 13.43 6.67
N SER A 30 -12.96 14.29 5.63
CA SER A 30 -13.61 15.60 5.70
C SER A 30 -15.15 15.52 5.77
N ALA A 31 -15.74 14.37 5.44
CA ALA A 31 -17.18 14.15 5.55
C ALA A 31 -17.68 14.15 7.00
N PHE A 32 -16.80 13.90 7.95
CA PHE A 32 -17.13 13.82 9.37
C PHE A 32 -16.56 15.03 10.12
N ASP A 33 -17.39 15.75 10.87
CA ASP A 33 -16.94 16.97 11.58
C ASP A 33 -15.88 16.67 12.64
N ASN A 34 -16.01 15.56 13.35
CA ASN A 34 -15.17 15.19 14.49
C ASN A 34 -14.45 13.84 14.27
N CYS A 35 -13.95 13.59 13.04
CA CYS A 35 -13.23 12.36 12.75
C CYS A 35 -11.88 12.31 13.47
N LEU A 36 -11.57 11.19 14.11
CA LEU A 36 -10.23 10.84 14.58
C LEU A 36 -9.57 9.92 13.57
N VAL A 37 -8.42 10.34 13.05
CA VAL A 37 -7.62 9.53 12.13
C VAL A 37 -6.48 8.86 12.89
N LEU A 38 -6.41 7.53 12.81
CA LEU A 38 -5.35 6.72 13.41
C LEU A 38 -4.41 6.26 12.29
N SER A 39 -3.20 6.78 12.26
CA SER A 39 -2.24 6.54 11.18
C SER A 39 -1.04 5.76 11.70
N ASP A 40 -0.65 4.70 11.00
CA ASP A 40 0.66 4.08 11.22
C ASP A 40 1.77 5.11 10.94
N GLU A 41 2.82 5.10 11.76
CA GLU A 41 3.92 6.08 11.66
C GLU A 41 4.74 5.95 10.38
N LEU A 42 4.74 4.78 9.73
CA LEU A 42 5.48 4.50 8.50
C LEU A 42 4.61 4.49 7.24
N ASN A 43 3.39 5.00 7.33
CA ASN A 43 2.51 5.15 6.18
C ASN A 43 3.17 5.95 5.04
N HIS A 44 2.88 5.56 3.81
CA HIS A 44 3.34 6.22 2.60
C HIS A 44 2.94 7.70 2.54
N ALA A 45 3.78 8.53 1.91
CA ALA A 45 3.59 9.98 1.80
C ALA A 45 2.20 10.38 1.25
N SER A 46 1.60 9.58 0.37
CA SER A 46 0.26 9.84 -0.17
C SER A 46 -0.85 9.69 0.86
N LEU A 47 -0.73 8.73 1.79
CA LEU A 47 -1.64 8.56 2.92
C LEU A 47 -1.49 9.73 3.91
N ILE A 48 -0.24 10.06 4.26
CA ILE A 48 0.08 11.20 5.12
C ILE A 48 -0.48 12.50 4.55
N GLU A 49 -0.36 12.73 3.24
CA GLU A 49 -0.86 13.94 2.58
C GLU A 49 -2.40 14.01 2.60
N GLY A 50 -3.09 12.91 2.31
CA GLY A 50 -4.55 12.83 2.38
C GLY A 50 -5.06 13.13 3.79
N ILE A 51 -4.41 12.56 4.81
CA ILE A 51 -4.71 12.83 6.23
C ILE A 51 -4.44 14.30 6.57
N ARG A 52 -3.26 14.82 6.21
CA ARG A 52 -2.84 16.19 6.51
C ARG A 52 -3.78 17.24 5.91
N THR A 53 -4.18 17.03 4.66
CA THR A 53 -5.04 17.97 3.93
C THR A 53 -6.50 17.93 4.36
N SER A 54 -6.95 16.88 5.06
CA SER A 54 -8.26 16.80 5.68
C SER A 54 -8.44 17.77 6.84
N LYS A 55 -7.33 18.19 7.48
CA LYS A 55 -7.27 19.08 8.66
C LYS A 55 -8.03 18.57 9.89
N LYS A 56 -8.30 17.27 9.94
CA LYS A 56 -8.95 16.64 11.12
C LYS A 56 -7.90 16.18 12.14
N GLU A 57 -8.38 15.87 13.33
CA GLU A 57 -7.55 15.34 14.40
C GLU A 57 -6.95 14.00 13.98
N LYS A 58 -5.66 13.83 14.25
CA LYS A 58 -4.93 12.61 13.96
C LYS A 58 -4.09 12.17 15.14
N ALA A 59 -4.02 10.87 15.35
CA ALA A 59 -3.09 10.24 16.26
C ALA A 59 -2.22 9.25 15.46
N ILE A 60 -0.91 9.32 15.66
CA ILE A 60 0.05 8.44 14.99
C ILE A 60 0.42 7.34 15.96
N TYR A 61 0.17 6.08 15.59
CA TYR A 61 0.60 4.93 16.38
C TYR A 61 1.92 4.38 15.85
N ARG A 62 2.72 3.81 16.76
CA ARG A 62 4.00 3.19 16.40
C ARG A 62 3.78 2.05 15.41
N HIS A 63 4.70 1.93 14.48
CA HIS A 63 4.64 0.98 13.39
C HIS A 63 4.27 -0.43 13.84
N ASN A 64 3.20 -0.97 13.28
CA ASN A 64 2.63 -2.28 13.57
C ASN A 64 2.36 -2.58 15.08
N ASP A 65 2.34 -1.54 15.95
CA ASP A 65 2.10 -1.69 17.38
C ASP A 65 0.60 -1.62 17.72
N VAL A 66 -0.05 -2.78 17.65
CA VAL A 66 -1.47 -2.94 18.00
C VAL A 66 -1.77 -2.51 19.44
N LYS A 67 -0.81 -2.70 20.37
CA LYS A 67 -0.98 -2.28 21.76
C LYS A 67 -1.04 -0.76 21.86
N HIS A 68 -0.15 -0.06 21.19
CA HIS A 68 -0.17 1.41 21.17
C HIS A 68 -1.44 1.95 20.50
N LEU A 69 -1.90 1.31 19.40
CA LEU A 69 -3.18 1.64 18.77
C LEU A 69 -4.35 1.50 19.77
N LYS A 70 -4.40 0.40 20.52
CA LYS A 70 -5.39 0.19 21.60
C LYS A 70 -5.28 1.24 22.71
N ASP A 71 -4.06 1.62 23.09
CA ASP A 71 -3.82 2.63 24.14
C ASP A 71 -4.32 4.01 23.70
N ILE A 72 -4.16 4.39 22.45
CA ILE A 72 -4.69 5.66 21.88
C ILE A 72 -6.23 5.66 21.92
N LEU A 73 -6.85 4.53 21.66
CA LEU A 73 -8.31 4.42 21.61
C LEU A 73 -8.99 4.34 22.99
N LYS A 74 -8.22 4.14 24.06
CA LYS A 74 -8.75 4.15 25.43
C LYS A 74 -9.44 5.48 25.75
N GLY A 75 -10.72 5.40 26.10
CA GLY A 75 -11.53 6.57 26.45
C GLY A 75 -12.02 7.40 25.25
N VAL A 76 -11.77 6.97 24.03
CA VAL A 76 -12.40 7.55 22.83
C VAL A 76 -13.83 7.01 22.73
N ASP A 77 -14.81 7.90 22.62
CA ASP A 77 -16.21 7.54 22.50
C ASP A 77 -16.43 6.61 21.29
N PHE A 78 -17.18 5.51 21.50
CA PHE A 78 -17.50 4.56 20.44
C PHE A 78 -18.25 5.21 19.27
N SER A 79 -19.10 6.17 19.53
CA SER A 79 -19.89 6.89 18.51
C SER A 79 -19.08 7.91 17.71
N ARG A 80 -17.89 8.31 18.19
CA ARG A 80 -17.02 9.22 17.46
C ARG A 80 -16.53 8.57 16.17
N PRO A 81 -16.69 9.20 14.99
CA PRO A 81 -16.14 8.68 13.74
C PRO A 81 -14.62 8.51 13.83
N LYS A 82 -14.14 7.33 13.47
CA LYS A 82 -12.73 6.95 13.48
C LYS A 82 -12.37 6.24 12.19
N ILE A 83 -11.15 6.45 11.71
CA ILE A 83 -10.58 5.72 10.58
C ILE A 83 -9.15 5.32 10.89
N ILE A 84 -8.84 4.03 10.75
CA ILE A 84 -7.50 3.48 10.84
C ILE A 84 -6.93 3.40 9.43
N VAL A 85 -5.77 4.01 9.22
CA VAL A 85 -5.10 4.09 7.92
C VAL A 85 -3.75 3.38 8.01
N LEU A 86 -3.55 2.39 7.13
CA LEU A 86 -2.35 1.55 7.14
C LEU A 86 -2.06 0.98 5.75
N GLU A 87 -0.84 0.47 5.55
CA GLU A 87 -0.45 -0.35 4.40
C GLU A 87 -0.47 -1.83 4.78
N SER A 88 -0.74 -2.71 3.83
CA SER A 88 -0.64 -4.16 4.04
C SER A 88 0.79 -4.67 3.97
N VAL A 89 1.58 -4.09 3.06
CA VAL A 89 3.02 -4.32 2.87
C VAL A 89 3.72 -2.96 2.84
N TYR A 90 4.58 -2.70 3.79
CA TYR A 90 5.33 -1.46 3.87
C TYR A 90 6.54 -1.46 2.94
N SER A 91 6.64 -0.42 2.13
CA SER A 91 7.58 -0.38 1.01
C SER A 91 9.06 -0.30 1.39
N MET A 92 9.36 0.21 2.60
CA MET A 92 10.74 0.44 3.06
C MET A 92 11.19 -0.61 4.07
N GLU A 93 10.32 -1.04 4.96
CA GLU A 93 10.55 -2.07 5.96
C GLU A 93 10.31 -3.47 5.42
N ALA A 94 9.56 -3.56 4.32
CA ALA A 94 9.21 -4.81 3.64
C ALA A 94 8.38 -5.79 4.48
N ASP A 95 7.79 -5.33 5.58
CA ASP A 95 6.99 -6.15 6.49
C ASP A 95 5.49 -6.04 6.23
N PHE A 96 4.74 -6.88 6.92
CA PHE A 96 3.30 -6.97 6.82
C PHE A 96 2.64 -6.37 8.05
N ALA A 97 1.53 -5.65 7.81
CA ALA A 97 0.66 -5.25 8.91
C ALA A 97 -0.01 -6.45 9.60
N PRO A 98 -0.19 -6.41 10.92
CA PRO A 98 -0.96 -7.42 11.68
C PRO A 98 -2.47 -7.21 11.48
N LEU A 99 -2.96 -7.53 10.26
CA LEU A 99 -4.31 -7.17 9.81
C LEU A 99 -5.40 -7.75 10.71
N GLU A 100 -5.27 -9.01 11.15
CA GLU A 100 -6.25 -9.67 12.02
C GLU A 100 -6.47 -8.88 13.32
N ASP A 101 -5.37 -8.50 13.96
CA ASP A 101 -5.42 -7.76 15.23
C ASP A 101 -5.95 -6.33 15.03
N ILE A 102 -5.58 -5.66 13.93
CA ILE A 102 -6.05 -4.31 13.62
C ILE A 102 -7.55 -4.32 13.29
N ILE A 103 -8.03 -5.32 12.56
CA ILE A 103 -9.46 -5.50 12.28
C ILE A 103 -10.23 -5.68 13.58
N GLN A 104 -9.73 -6.50 14.50
CA GLN A 104 -10.37 -6.68 15.81
C GLN A 104 -10.45 -5.36 16.58
N VAL A 105 -9.36 -4.57 16.59
CA VAL A 105 -9.35 -3.24 17.21
C VAL A 105 -10.35 -2.31 16.57
N ALA A 106 -10.45 -2.32 15.24
CA ALA A 106 -11.40 -1.49 14.51
C ALA A 106 -12.84 -1.83 14.86
N GLN A 107 -13.19 -3.12 14.89
CA GLN A 107 -14.51 -3.61 15.25
C GLN A 107 -14.89 -3.26 16.70
N ASP A 108 -13.97 -3.49 17.65
CA ASP A 108 -14.16 -3.19 19.07
C ASP A 108 -14.40 -1.70 19.33
N ASN A 109 -13.96 -0.82 18.43
CA ASN A 109 -14.02 0.63 18.60
C ASN A 109 -14.91 1.35 17.58
N GLY A 110 -15.58 0.65 16.66
CA GLY A 110 -16.42 1.26 15.61
C GLY A 110 -15.60 2.14 14.65
N ALA A 111 -14.40 1.72 14.29
CA ALA A 111 -13.53 2.42 13.36
C ALA A 111 -13.62 1.83 11.95
N LEU A 112 -13.57 2.67 10.91
CA LEU A 112 -13.37 2.24 9.54
C LEU A 112 -11.90 1.89 9.30
N ILE A 113 -11.64 0.99 8.36
CA ILE A 113 -10.29 0.62 7.91
C ILE A 113 -10.07 1.09 6.48
N TYR A 114 -9.03 1.91 6.28
CA TYR A 114 -8.47 2.26 4.98
C TYR A 114 -7.15 1.51 4.79
N LEU A 115 -7.14 0.53 3.90
CA LEU A 115 -5.98 -0.32 3.65
C LEU A 115 -5.36 0.00 2.30
N ASP A 116 -4.09 0.35 2.30
CA ASP A 116 -3.29 0.48 1.09
C ASP A 116 -2.64 -0.87 0.73
N GLU A 117 -3.07 -1.45 -0.38
CA GLU A 117 -2.56 -2.72 -0.94
C GLU A 117 -1.62 -2.50 -2.12
N VAL A 118 -1.11 -1.27 -2.32
CA VAL A 118 -0.31 -0.88 -3.50
C VAL A 118 0.90 -1.77 -3.75
N HIS A 119 1.51 -2.31 -2.69
CA HIS A 119 2.64 -3.24 -2.79
C HIS A 119 2.23 -4.72 -2.82
N ALA A 120 0.96 -5.02 -2.65
CA ALA A 120 0.49 -6.40 -2.53
C ALA A 120 -0.44 -6.83 -3.68
N VAL A 121 -1.22 -5.90 -4.22
CA VAL A 121 -2.14 -6.18 -5.32
C VAL A 121 -1.38 -6.66 -6.57
N GLY A 122 -1.92 -7.68 -7.22
CA GLY A 122 -1.28 -8.35 -8.35
C GLY A 122 -0.32 -9.47 -7.94
N LEU A 123 0.01 -9.60 -6.64
CA LEU A 123 0.98 -10.58 -6.14
C LEU A 123 0.36 -11.55 -5.13
N TYR A 124 -0.27 -11.05 -4.08
CA TYR A 124 -0.74 -11.86 -2.95
C TYR A 124 -2.20 -12.25 -3.08
N GLY A 125 -2.52 -13.39 -2.49
CA GLY A 125 -3.87 -13.93 -2.40
C GLY A 125 -4.30 -14.76 -3.61
N PRO A 126 -5.34 -15.59 -3.46
CA PRO A 126 -5.82 -16.49 -4.53
C PRO A 126 -6.33 -15.72 -5.76
N ASN A 127 -6.83 -14.51 -5.57
CA ASN A 127 -7.29 -13.65 -6.67
C ASN A 127 -6.26 -12.59 -7.09
N ALA A 128 -5.05 -12.60 -6.52
CA ALA A 128 -4.07 -11.52 -6.66
C ALA A 128 -4.59 -10.15 -6.16
N ALA A 129 -5.49 -10.16 -5.21
CA ALA A 129 -6.12 -8.94 -4.70
C ALA A 129 -5.40 -8.32 -3.49
N GLY A 130 -4.30 -8.92 -3.02
CA GLY A 130 -3.47 -8.41 -1.94
C GLY A 130 -3.46 -9.28 -0.69
N VAL A 131 -2.90 -8.75 0.39
CA VAL A 131 -2.73 -9.48 1.66
C VAL A 131 -4.07 -9.74 2.35
N ALA A 132 -5.02 -8.81 2.26
CA ALA A 132 -6.36 -9.03 2.80
C ALA A 132 -7.06 -10.22 2.11
N ASP A 133 -6.88 -10.38 0.78
CA ASP A 133 -7.39 -11.55 0.05
C ASP A 133 -6.65 -12.83 0.45
N GLN A 134 -5.32 -12.78 0.61
CA GLN A 134 -4.50 -13.91 1.05
C GLN A 134 -4.95 -14.46 2.40
N LYS A 135 -5.34 -13.57 3.31
CA LYS A 135 -5.77 -13.91 4.66
C LYS A 135 -7.28 -14.14 4.78
N GLY A 136 -8.05 -13.98 3.69
CA GLY A 136 -9.52 -14.10 3.72
C GLY A 136 -10.23 -12.97 4.48
N LEU A 137 -9.59 -11.80 4.59
CA LEU A 137 -10.04 -10.67 5.41
C LEU A 137 -10.66 -9.52 4.61
N SER A 138 -10.77 -9.64 3.29
CA SER A 138 -11.23 -8.56 2.41
C SER A 138 -12.57 -7.95 2.80
N GLU A 139 -13.48 -8.75 3.35
CA GLU A 139 -14.81 -8.29 3.78
C GLU A 139 -14.77 -7.35 4.98
N HIS A 140 -13.74 -7.46 5.82
CA HIS A 140 -13.54 -6.64 7.02
C HIS A 140 -12.80 -5.32 6.76
N ILE A 141 -12.38 -5.07 5.53
CA ILE A 141 -11.72 -3.81 5.13
C ILE A 141 -12.77 -2.92 4.49
N ASP A 142 -12.94 -1.69 4.95
CA ASP A 142 -13.95 -0.78 4.41
C ASP A 142 -13.52 -0.17 3.08
N ILE A 143 -12.29 0.31 2.98
CA ILE A 143 -11.74 0.92 1.77
C ILE A 143 -10.40 0.27 1.46
N ILE A 144 -10.26 -0.25 0.25
CA ILE A 144 -9.00 -0.78 -0.28
C ILE A 144 -8.48 0.19 -1.34
N ASN A 145 -7.24 0.64 -1.18
CA ASN A 145 -6.50 1.34 -2.24
C ASN A 145 -5.56 0.37 -2.94
N GLY A 146 -5.41 0.55 -4.24
CA GLY A 146 -4.46 -0.21 -5.05
C GLY A 146 -3.89 0.62 -6.19
N THR A 147 -2.88 0.06 -6.84
CA THR A 147 -2.22 0.69 -8.00
C THR A 147 -2.26 -0.21 -9.22
N LEU A 148 -2.28 0.44 -10.39
CA LEU A 148 -2.09 -0.23 -11.69
C LEU A 148 -0.64 -0.13 -12.16
N ALA A 149 0.21 0.62 -11.43
CA ALA A 149 1.55 0.99 -11.88
C ALA A 149 2.69 0.06 -11.39
N LYS A 150 2.38 -0.96 -10.61
CA LYS A 150 3.37 -1.94 -10.13
C LYS A 150 3.16 -3.30 -10.81
N ALA A 151 2.59 -4.28 -10.13
CA ALA A 151 2.42 -5.63 -10.68
C ALA A 151 1.61 -5.66 -11.99
N PHE A 152 0.66 -4.77 -12.17
CA PHE A 152 -0.12 -4.69 -13.41
C PHE A 152 0.59 -3.96 -14.56
N GLY A 153 1.68 -3.21 -14.31
CA GLY A 153 2.54 -2.61 -15.32
C GLY A 153 1.95 -1.44 -16.12
N LEU A 154 0.87 -0.80 -15.65
CA LEU A 154 0.20 0.32 -16.30
C LEU A 154 0.18 1.56 -15.40
N ALA A 155 -0.21 2.72 -15.94
CA ALA A 155 -0.42 3.91 -15.13
C ALA A 155 -1.79 3.87 -14.44
N GLY A 156 -1.87 4.41 -13.21
CA GLY A 156 -3.13 4.58 -12.50
C GLY A 156 -3.14 4.01 -11.10
N GLY A 157 -4.21 4.31 -10.41
CA GLY A 157 -4.56 3.77 -9.10
C GLY A 157 -6.06 3.70 -8.95
N TYR A 158 -6.53 3.19 -7.83
CA TYR A 158 -7.96 3.03 -7.60
C TYR A 158 -8.27 2.90 -6.11
N ILE A 159 -9.53 3.11 -5.79
CA ILE A 159 -10.12 2.64 -4.54
C ILE A 159 -11.25 1.66 -4.82
N ALA A 160 -11.47 0.70 -3.92
CA ALA A 160 -12.59 -0.23 -3.95
C ALA A 160 -13.29 -0.24 -2.59
N SER A 161 -14.62 -0.16 -2.57
CA SER A 161 -15.41 -0.01 -1.35
C SER A 161 -16.89 -0.30 -1.61
N THR A 162 -17.75 0.08 -0.64
CA THR A 162 -19.21 0.12 -0.83
C THR A 162 -19.61 1.16 -1.88
N GLU A 163 -20.78 0.98 -2.48
CA GLU A 163 -21.33 1.92 -3.46
C GLU A 163 -21.44 3.34 -2.88
N THR A 164 -21.90 3.47 -1.65
CA THR A 164 -22.05 4.75 -0.95
C THR A 164 -20.73 5.52 -0.84
N ILE A 165 -19.66 4.86 -0.41
CA ILE A 165 -18.33 5.50 -0.27
C ILE A 165 -17.78 5.88 -1.63
N ILE A 166 -17.90 5.01 -2.62
CA ILE A 166 -17.40 5.29 -3.98
C ILE A 166 -18.17 6.45 -4.62
N ASP A 167 -19.49 6.49 -4.50
CA ASP A 167 -20.30 7.60 -5.03
C ASP A 167 -20.01 8.91 -4.31
N PHE A 168 -19.79 8.87 -3.00
CA PHE A 168 -19.38 10.04 -2.25
C PHE A 168 -18.02 10.57 -2.75
N VAL A 169 -17.00 9.73 -2.85
CA VAL A 169 -15.68 10.15 -3.34
C VAL A 169 -15.78 10.69 -4.78
N ARG A 170 -16.50 10.00 -5.66
CA ARG A 170 -16.70 10.44 -7.03
C ARG A 170 -17.36 11.83 -7.13
N SER A 171 -18.30 12.13 -6.23
CA SER A 171 -19.11 13.35 -6.27
C SER A 171 -18.48 14.54 -5.53
N PHE A 172 -17.62 14.29 -4.54
CA PHE A 172 -17.07 15.34 -3.67
C PHE A 172 -15.55 15.47 -3.69
N SER A 173 -14.83 14.49 -4.24
CA SER A 173 -13.37 14.56 -4.30
C SER A 173 -12.90 15.52 -5.40
N LYS A 174 -12.33 16.65 -5.00
CA LYS A 174 -11.80 17.66 -5.93
C LYS A 174 -10.68 17.09 -6.81
N GLY A 175 -9.83 16.22 -6.26
CA GLY A 175 -8.75 15.56 -7.00
C GLY A 175 -9.24 14.55 -8.02
N PHE A 176 -10.50 14.10 -7.93
CA PHE A 176 -11.16 13.30 -8.94
C PHE A 176 -11.92 14.16 -9.96
N ILE A 177 -12.75 15.11 -9.49
CA ILE A 177 -13.66 15.90 -10.34
C ILE A 177 -12.89 16.82 -11.28
N PHE A 178 -11.83 17.47 -10.79
CA PHE A 178 -11.10 18.52 -11.52
C PHE A 178 -9.79 18.03 -12.15
N THR A 179 -9.67 16.73 -12.37
CA THR A 179 -8.53 16.14 -13.07
C THR A 179 -8.95 15.56 -14.42
N THR A 180 -7.99 15.36 -15.30
CA THR A 180 -8.21 14.66 -16.57
C THR A 180 -8.50 13.19 -16.31
N SER A 181 -9.44 12.61 -17.07
CA SER A 181 -9.77 11.18 -16.99
C SER A 181 -8.59 10.32 -17.45
N MET A 182 -8.57 9.06 -16.95
CA MET A 182 -7.61 8.06 -17.42
C MET A 182 -7.70 7.86 -18.94
N CYS A 183 -6.54 7.75 -19.60
CA CYS A 183 -6.49 7.46 -21.03
C CYS A 183 -7.19 6.12 -21.34
N PRO A 184 -8.10 6.05 -22.34
CA PRO A 184 -8.80 4.81 -22.68
C PRO A 184 -7.89 3.62 -22.98
N ALA A 185 -6.73 3.84 -23.61
CA ALA A 185 -5.75 2.78 -23.88
C ALA A 185 -5.16 2.22 -22.58
N VAL A 186 -4.88 3.08 -21.59
CA VAL A 186 -4.41 2.66 -20.27
C VAL A 186 -5.52 1.89 -19.53
N ALA A 187 -6.76 2.33 -19.59
CA ALA A 187 -7.89 1.63 -18.98
C ALA A 187 -8.09 0.23 -19.59
N ALA A 188 -8.03 0.12 -20.92
CA ALA A 188 -8.15 -1.17 -21.61
C ALA A 188 -6.98 -2.11 -21.29
N GLY A 189 -5.75 -1.61 -21.32
CA GLY A 189 -4.55 -2.36 -20.93
C GLY A 189 -4.62 -2.84 -19.48
N SER A 190 -5.03 -1.97 -18.57
CA SER A 190 -5.19 -2.31 -17.15
C SER A 190 -6.24 -3.40 -16.92
N LEU A 191 -7.37 -3.31 -17.63
CA LEU A 191 -8.41 -4.34 -17.57
C LEU A 191 -7.87 -5.70 -18.00
N GLU A 192 -7.13 -5.75 -19.09
CA GLU A 192 -6.54 -7.00 -19.58
C GLU A 192 -5.43 -7.51 -18.66
N SER A 193 -4.56 -6.63 -18.16
CA SER A 193 -3.51 -7.01 -17.20
C SER A 193 -4.10 -7.63 -15.93
N ILE A 194 -5.14 -7.04 -15.35
CA ILE A 194 -5.84 -7.61 -14.18
C ILE A 194 -6.37 -9.01 -14.51
N ARG A 195 -6.99 -9.18 -15.68
CA ARG A 195 -7.52 -10.48 -16.10
C ARG A 195 -6.44 -11.53 -16.26
N GLN A 196 -5.30 -11.16 -16.85
CA GLN A 196 -4.16 -12.06 -17.04
C GLN A 196 -3.56 -12.48 -15.70
N VAL A 197 -3.31 -11.53 -14.79
CA VAL A 197 -2.75 -11.82 -13.46
C VAL A 197 -3.69 -12.71 -12.63
N LYS A 198 -5.01 -12.50 -12.73
CA LYS A 198 -6.01 -13.36 -12.03
C LYS A 198 -6.04 -14.79 -12.56
N LYS A 199 -5.81 -14.98 -13.84
CA LYS A 199 -5.93 -16.30 -14.50
C LYS A 199 -4.64 -17.11 -14.49
N ASN A 200 -3.49 -16.46 -14.31
CA ASN A 200 -2.19 -17.06 -14.50
C ASN A 200 -1.40 -17.12 -13.20
N ASP A 201 -1.62 -18.17 -12.43
CA ASP A 201 -0.88 -18.41 -11.19
C ASP A 201 0.61 -18.70 -11.45
N GLU A 202 0.98 -19.20 -12.64
CA GLU A 202 2.39 -19.49 -12.99
C GLU A 202 3.25 -18.22 -12.98
N ILE A 203 2.73 -17.10 -13.47
CA ILE A 203 3.47 -15.81 -13.43
C ILE A 203 3.80 -15.42 -11.99
N ARG A 204 2.83 -15.57 -11.08
CA ARG A 204 3.02 -15.21 -9.67
C ARG A 204 3.93 -16.21 -8.96
N SER A 205 3.81 -17.50 -9.25
CA SER A 205 4.69 -18.54 -8.71
C SER A 205 6.14 -18.30 -9.13
N SER A 206 6.38 -18.08 -10.43
CA SER A 206 7.71 -17.76 -10.96
C SER A 206 8.31 -16.50 -10.33
N PHE A 207 7.48 -15.47 -10.11
CA PHE A 207 7.91 -14.27 -9.40
C PHE A 207 8.39 -14.58 -7.97
N PHE A 208 7.64 -15.37 -7.19
CA PHE A 208 8.04 -15.73 -5.82
C PHE A 208 9.24 -16.68 -5.79
N GLU A 209 9.37 -17.57 -6.77
CA GLU A 209 10.60 -18.40 -6.95
C GLU A 209 11.83 -17.51 -7.15
N ASN A 210 11.72 -16.45 -7.97
CA ASN A 210 12.81 -15.47 -8.14
C ASN A 210 13.11 -14.72 -6.83
N VAL A 211 12.10 -14.33 -6.06
CA VAL A 211 12.27 -13.71 -4.73
C VAL A 211 13.05 -14.63 -3.80
N ASP A 212 12.64 -15.89 -3.70
CA ASP A 212 13.27 -16.88 -2.83
C ASP A 212 14.70 -17.20 -3.27
N PHE A 213 14.92 -17.29 -4.58
CA PHE A 213 16.26 -17.45 -5.14
C PHE A 213 17.17 -16.29 -4.74
N VAL A 214 16.77 -15.05 -4.92
CA VAL A 214 17.60 -13.88 -4.56
C VAL A 214 17.87 -13.85 -3.05
N LYS A 215 16.86 -14.10 -2.21
CA LYS A 215 17.05 -14.18 -0.75
C LYS A 215 18.06 -15.27 -0.36
N LYS A 216 17.98 -16.42 -0.99
CA LYS A 216 18.91 -17.54 -0.76
C LYS A 216 20.34 -17.16 -1.15
N GLU A 217 20.53 -16.55 -2.33
CA GLU A 217 21.86 -16.15 -2.80
C GLU A 217 22.47 -15.06 -1.91
N LEU A 218 21.68 -14.07 -1.47
CA LEU A 218 22.15 -13.05 -0.51
C LEU A 218 22.61 -13.68 0.82
N ARG A 219 21.81 -14.63 1.36
CA ARG A 219 22.22 -15.37 2.58
C ARG A 219 23.51 -16.16 2.38
N THR A 220 23.64 -16.85 1.23
CA THR A 220 24.84 -17.64 0.90
C THR A 220 26.07 -16.75 0.74
N ALA A 221 25.91 -15.55 0.18
CA ALA A 221 26.98 -14.57 0.06
C ALA A 221 27.27 -13.80 1.36
N GLY A 222 26.53 -14.05 2.44
CA GLY A 222 26.71 -13.33 3.70
C GLY A 222 26.28 -11.86 3.66
N ILE A 223 25.45 -11.48 2.70
CA ILE A 223 24.92 -10.10 2.56
C ILE A 223 23.70 -9.96 3.46
N PRO A 224 23.73 -9.10 4.50
CA PRO A 224 22.59 -8.93 5.39
C PRO A 224 21.49 -8.11 4.71
N PHE A 225 20.24 -8.55 4.87
CA PHE A 225 19.05 -7.83 4.42
C PHE A 225 17.92 -7.94 5.44
N LEU A 226 16.93 -7.06 5.36
CA LEU A 226 15.73 -7.16 6.19
C LEU A 226 14.85 -8.28 5.62
N ASP A 227 14.73 -9.38 6.33
CA ASP A 227 13.91 -10.53 5.93
C ASP A 227 12.59 -10.54 6.70
N SER A 228 11.63 -9.81 6.22
CA SER A 228 10.30 -9.66 6.81
C SER A 228 9.21 -10.50 6.12
N GLY A 229 9.61 -11.43 5.28
CA GLY A 229 8.71 -12.38 4.62
C GLY A 229 8.09 -11.88 3.31
N SER A 230 8.16 -10.58 2.99
CA SER A 230 7.59 -10.05 1.75
C SER A 230 8.52 -10.25 0.54
N HIS A 231 8.02 -9.88 -0.65
CA HIS A 231 8.77 -9.91 -1.90
C HIS A 231 9.83 -8.79 -2.02
N ILE A 232 9.75 -7.79 -1.16
CA ILE A 232 10.69 -6.66 -1.13
C ILE A 232 11.89 -7.05 -0.28
N ILE A 233 13.10 -6.80 -0.78
CA ILE A 233 14.35 -7.21 -0.11
C ILE A 233 15.21 -5.96 0.13
N PRO A 234 15.10 -5.30 1.30
CA PRO A 234 15.94 -4.15 1.63
C PRO A 234 17.31 -4.61 2.13
N VAL A 235 18.37 -4.15 1.47
CA VAL A 235 19.76 -4.32 1.90
C VAL A 235 20.24 -3.01 2.51
N LEU A 236 20.46 -2.99 3.83
CA LEU A 236 20.87 -1.79 4.56
C LEU A 236 22.33 -1.43 4.24
N ILE A 237 22.55 -0.18 3.84
CA ILE A 237 23.89 0.36 3.49
C ILE A 237 24.32 1.43 4.50
N GLY A 238 23.38 2.32 4.91
CA GLY A 238 23.62 3.38 5.90
C GLY A 238 24.40 4.59 5.40
N ASP A 239 24.65 4.69 4.08
CA ASP A 239 25.33 5.80 3.45
C ASP A 239 24.72 6.07 2.07
N SER A 240 24.28 7.32 1.83
CA SER A 240 23.58 7.71 0.60
C SER A 240 24.45 7.69 -0.64
N LYS A 241 25.74 8.05 -0.48
CA LYS A 241 26.70 8.06 -1.60
C LYS A 241 27.03 6.63 -2.00
N LEU A 242 27.30 5.78 -1.05
CA LEU A 242 27.59 4.36 -1.29
C LEU A 242 26.37 3.64 -1.90
N CYS A 243 25.15 3.92 -1.44
CA CYS A 243 23.92 3.39 -2.06
C CYS A 243 23.86 3.71 -3.56
N LYS A 244 24.15 4.97 -3.92
CA LYS A 244 24.16 5.39 -5.32
C LYS A 244 25.29 4.73 -6.10
N GLU A 245 26.49 4.69 -5.56
CA GLU A 245 27.66 4.08 -6.21
C GLU A 245 27.42 2.58 -6.49
N ILE A 246 26.84 1.84 -5.54
CA ILE A 246 26.49 0.42 -5.73
C ILE A 246 25.43 0.27 -6.82
N SER A 247 24.37 1.09 -6.81
CA SER A 247 23.32 1.05 -7.83
C SER A 247 23.87 1.34 -9.23
N ASP A 248 24.70 2.38 -9.36
CA ASP A 248 25.35 2.75 -10.62
C ASP A 248 26.30 1.64 -11.11
N PHE A 249 27.08 1.04 -10.20
CA PHE A 249 27.98 -0.07 -10.53
C PHE A 249 27.22 -1.29 -11.05
N LEU A 250 26.18 -1.71 -10.33
CA LEU A 250 25.35 -2.85 -10.75
C LEU A 250 24.68 -2.61 -12.10
N LEU A 251 24.22 -1.38 -12.35
CA LEU A 251 23.59 -1.03 -13.63
C LEU A 251 24.62 -1.02 -14.78
N ASN A 252 25.76 -0.36 -14.59
CA ASN A 252 26.72 -0.13 -15.67
C ASN A 252 27.55 -1.37 -16.00
N GLU A 253 27.99 -2.13 -14.98
CA GLU A 253 28.89 -3.27 -15.16
C GLU A 253 28.13 -4.60 -15.31
N HIS A 254 26.95 -4.70 -14.70
CA HIS A 254 26.19 -5.96 -14.65
C HIS A 254 24.80 -5.88 -15.28
N GLN A 255 24.35 -4.70 -15.73
CA GLN A 255 23.00 -4.47 -16.30
C GLN A 255 21.88 -4.85 -15.32
N VAL A 256 22.13 -4.74 -14.02
CA VAL A 256 21.20 -5.01 -12.96
C VAL A 256 20.75 -3.69 -12.32
N TYR A 257 19.49 -3.32 -12.53
CA TYR A 257 18.92 -2.14 -11.88
C TYR A 257 18.42 -2.47 -10.48
N VAL A 258 18.90 -1.75 -9.48
CA VAL A 258 18.38 -1.77 -8.10
C VAL A 258 18.12 -0.33 -7.64
N GLN A 259 17.04 -0.13 -6.90
CA GLN A 259 16.63 1.20 -6.46
C GLN A 259 17.41 1.63 -5.21
N PRO A 260 18.26 2.67 -5.27
CA PRO A 260 18.83 3.28 -4.07
C PRO A 260 17.76 4.10 -3.36
N ILE A 261 17.58 3.88 -2.07
CA ILE A 261 16.63 4.58 -1.22
C ILE A 261 17.41 5.39 -0.19
N ASN A 262 17.29 6.70 -0.31
CA ASN A 262 18.05 7.66 0.48
C ASN A 262 17.10 8.64 1.20
N TYR A 263 17.65 9.45 2.08
CA TYR A 263 16.94 10.60 2.65
C TYR A 263 16.39 11.49 1.52
N PRO A 264 15.15 12.01 1.60
CA PRO A 264 14.23 11.98 2.76
C PRO A 264 13.29 10.77 2.82
N THR A 265 13.40 9.80 1.92
CA THR A 265 12.51 8.63 1.90
C THR A 265 12.70 7.74 3.13
N VAL A 266 13.93 7.62 3.60
CA VAL A 266 14.28 6.92 4.84
C VAL A 266 15.15 7.85 5.71
N PRO A 267 15.21 7.65 7.05
CA PRO A 267 16.07 8.42 7.92
C PRO A 267 17.55 8.29 7.53
N LYS A 268 18.34 9.35 7.80
CA LYS A 268 19.81 9.30 7.61
C LYS A 268 20.43 8.20 8.45
N GLY A 269 21.37 7.46 7.87
CA GLY A 269 22.02 6.30 8.48
C GLY A 269 21.22 4.99 8.29
N THR A 270 20.09 5.03 7.61
CA THR A 270 19.27 3.86 7.28
C THR A 270 19.04 3.69 5.78
N GLU A 271 19.87 4.35 4.99
CA GLU A 271 19.86 4.25 3.53
C GLU A 271 20.04 2.80 3.11
N ARG A 272 19.35 2.42 2.05
CA ARG A 272 19.27 1.02 1.63
C ARG A 272 19.14 0.88 0.13
N ILE A 273 19.53 -0.26 -0.38
CA ILE A 273 19.15 -0.72 -1.71
C ILE A 273 17.90 -1.57 -1.56
N ARG A 274 16.86 -1.24 -2.31
CA ARG A 274 15.63 -2.02 -2.35
C ARG A 274 15.62 -2.91 -3.59
N ILE A 275 15.73 -4.21 -3.38
CA ILE A 275 15.65 -5.22 -4.43
C ILE A 275 14.20 -5.71 -4.52
N THR A 276 13.64 -5.66 -5.71
CA THR A 276 12.35 -6.24 -6.06
C THR A 276 12.57 -7.13 -7.27
N PRO A 277 12.81 -8.42 -7.10
CA PRO A 277 13.02 -9.36 -8.21
C PRO A 277 11.82 -9.39 -9.16
N THR A 278 12.08 -9.63 -10.44
CA THR A 278 11.05 -9.71 -11.49
C THR A 278 11.21 -10.99 -12.31
#